data_c5654e3cf388a1cf03d6da6469342ffc
#
_entry.id   c5654e3cf388a1cf03d6da6469342ffc
#
_cell.length_a   1.000
_cell.length_b   1.000
_cell.length_c   1.000
_cell.angle_alpha   90.00
_cell.angle_beta   90.00
_cell.angle_gamma   90.00
#
_symmetry.space_group_name_H-M   'P 1'
#
loop_
_entity.id
_entity.type
_entity.pdbx_description
1 polymer ?
#
loop_
_entity_poly.entity_id
_entity_poly.type
_entity_poly.pdbx_seq_one_letter_code
_entity_poly.pdbx_strand_id
1 'polypeptide(L)'
;MACYRREKAKYDTLGKERGKTETPVMPLNKMFLISGNNTGTGILQNLMDSDGTGLICESEADTISTAIGSEYGHWSDTMRKAFDHDRLSYNRRTDHEYREVKKTYLSVLLSGTPSQVKPLIPTAENGLFSRQVFYYMPAIHHWQNQFDRNDSDLEDTFKALGMEWKDKLKTIVMNGIFTLHLTDGQKDEFNRLFSRLFVRSGLANGNEMSSSVARLAINICRIMEAVSYTHLTLPTIRL
;
A
#
# COMPACT_ATOMS: atom_id res chain seq x y z
N MET A 1 -19.35 -1.92 16.33
CA MET A 1 -19.75 -0.51 16.19
C MET A 1 -21.16 -0.20 16.75
N ALA A 2 -22.23 -0.90 16.36
CA ALA A 2 -23.58 -0.61 16.87
C ALA A 2 -23.71 -0.78 18.41
N CYS A 3 -23.12 -1.83 18.95
CA CYS A 3 -23.11 -2.09 20.40
C CYS A 3 -22.36 -0.96 21.15
N TYR A 4 -21.17 -0.63 20.71
CA TYR A 4 -20.38 0.46 21.29
C TYR A 4 -21.14 1.81 21.28
N ARG A 5 -21.77 2.17 20.15
CA ARG A 5 -22.56 3.42 20.08
C ARG A 5 -23.67 3.45 21.09
N ARG A 6 -24.34 2.32 21.32
CA ARG A 6 -25.41 2.19 22.31
C ARG A 6 -24.86 2.29 23.74
N GLU A 7 -23.75 1.64 24.03
CA GLU A 7 -23.08 1.70 25.34
C GLU A 7 -22.53 3.09 25.62
N LYS A 8 -21.91 3.73 24.63
CA LYS A 8 -21.41 5.10 24.74
C LYS A 8 -22.55 6.08 24.97
N ALA A 9 -23.66 5.96 24.26
CA ALA A 9 -24.82 6.81 24.48
C ALA A 9 -25.37 6.69 25.93
N LYS A 10 -25.42 5.46 26.47
CA LYS A 10 -25.79 5.22 27.86
C LYS A 10 -24.80 5.86 28.84
N TYR A 11 -23.47 5.65 28.57
CA TYR A 11 -22.44 6.26 29.40
C TYR A 11 -22.49 7.78 29.38
N ASP A 12 -22.80 8.39 28.23
CA ASP A 12 -22.90 9.84 28.08
C ASP A 12 -24.09 10.43 28.85
N THR A 13 -25.13 9.64 29.14
CA THR A 13 -26.28 10.06 29.94
C THR A 13 -26.04 10.00 31.47
N LEU A 14 -24.99 9.33 31.94
CA LEU A 14 -24.70 9.12 33.37
C LEU A 14 -24.28 10.39 34.15
N GLY A 15 -23.97 11.50 33.47
CA GLY A 15 -23.62 12.77 34.11
C GLY A 15 -22.51 12.63 35.16
N LYS A 16 -22.79 12.93 36.41
CA LYS A 16 -21.85 12.87 37.55
C LYS A 16 -21.44 11.43 37.94
N GLU A 17 -22.19 10.43 37.53
CA GLU A 17 -21.88 9.01 37.84
C GLU A 17 -20.87 8.37 36.87
N ARG A 18 -20.45 9.10 35.84
CA ARG A 18 -19.41 8.61 34.88
C ARG A 18 -18.13 8.13 35.57
N GLY A 19 -17.75 8.79 36.68
CA GLY A 19 -16.53 8.42 37.43
C GLY A 19 -16.59 7.05 38.13
N LYS A 20 -17.79 6.43 38.22
CA LYS A 20 -18.00 5.13 38.83
C LYS A 20 -18.22 4.02 37.84
N THR A 21 -18.29 4.35 36.55
CA THR A 21 -18.56 3.36 35.47
C THR A 21 -17.39 3.36 34.52
N GLU A 22 -16.96 2.17 34.08
CA GLU A 22 -15.91 2.02 33.09
C GLU A 22 -16.32 2.71 31.77
N THR A 23 -15.39 3.46 31.21
CA THR A 23 -15.61 4.10 29.90
C THR A 23 -15.69 3.03 28.81
N PRO A 24 -16.76 3.01 27.99
CA PRO A 24 -16.85 2.06 26.89
C PRO A 24 -15.66 2.13 25.96
N VAL A 25 -14.99 1.00 25.74
CA VAL A 25 -13.82 0.92 24.85
C VAL A 25 -14.29 0.86 23.41
N MET A 26 -13.77 1.75 22.58
CA MET A 26 -14.06 1.75 21.16
C MET A 26 -13.46 0.48 20.51
N PRO A 27 -14.27 -0.35 19.83
CA PRO A 27 -13.73 -1.52 19.15
C PRO A 27 -12.79 -1.10 18.00
N LEU A 28 -11.75 -1.89 17.76
CA LEU A 28 -10.84 -1.69 16.64
C LEU A 28 -11.62 -1.66 15.32
N ASN A 29 -11.33 -0.66 14.50
CA ASN A 29 -11.91 -0.53 13.17
C ASN A 29 -10.96 -1.14 12.13
N LYS A 30 -10.93 -2.46 12.04
CA LYS A 30 -10.07 -3.16 11.07
C LYS A 30 -10.53 -2.85 9.64
N MET A 31 -9.74 -2.06 8.94
CA MET A 31 -9.98 -1.66 7.55
C MET A 31 -8.75 -2.03 6.71
N PHE A 32 -8.92 -2.98 5.80
CA PHE A 32 -7.85 -3.30 4.85
C PHE A 32 -7.69 -2.21 3.80
N LEU A 33 -8.81 -1.69 3.25
CA LEU A 33 -8.80 -0.57 2.32
C LEU A 33 -8.80 0.75 3.10
N ILE A 34 -7.71 1.49 2.99
CA ILE A 34 -7.51 2.79 3.63
C ILE A 34 -7.77 3.87 2.58
N SER A 35 -8.63 4.84 2.87
CA SER A 35 -8.88 5.95 1.94
C SER A 35 -7.64 6.81 1.74
N GLY A 36 -7.37 7.21 0.50
CA GLY A 36 -6.31 8.14 0.15
C GLY A 36 -6.56 9.58 0.64
N ASN A 37 -7.83 9.95 0.81
CA ASN A 37 -8.19 11.21 1.47
C ASN A 37 -8.11 11.06 2.99
N ASN A 38 -6.90 11.08 3.51
CA ASN A 38 -6.62 10.81 4.91
C ASN A 38 -5.50 11.71 5.45
N THR A 39 -5.37 11.76 6.76
CA THR A 39 -4.24 12.40 7.45
C THR A 39 -3.17 11.37 7.81
N GLY A 40 -1.92 11.80 8.02
CA GLY A 40 -0.85 10.89 8.46
C GLY A 40 -1.19 10.13 9.75
N THR A 41 -1.86 10.80 10.70
CA THR A 41 -2.33 10.15 11.94
C THR A 41 -3.48 9.20 11.70
N GLY A 42 -4.38 9.50 10.75
CA GLY A 42 -5.47 8.61 10.37
C GLY A 42 -4.97 7.33 9.71
N ILE A 43 -3.97 7.43 8.82
CA ILE A 43 -3.32 6.25 8.21
C ILE A 43 -2.67 5.39 9.29
N LEU A 44 -1.92 6.01 10.21
CA LEU A 44 -1.29 5.28 11.31
C LEU A 44 -2.32 4.57 12.19
N GLN A 45 -3.45 5.23 12.52
CA GLN A 45 -4.51 4.61 13.29
C GLN A 45 -5.13 3.41 12.55
N ASN A 46 -5.42 3.54 11.25
CA ASN A 46 -5.94 2.44 10.45
C ASN A 46 -4.98 1.25 10.41
N LEU A 47 -3.68 1.51 10.27
CA LEU A 47 -2.65 0.47 10.31
C LEU A 47 -2.57 -0.19 11.69
N MET A 48 -2.66 0.57 12.77
CA MET A 48 -2.69 0.02 14.14
C MET A 48 -3.89 -0.90 14.35
N ASP A 49 -5.07 -0.46 13.93
CA ASP A 49 -6.30 -1.23 14.06
C ASP A 49 -6.30 -2.52 13.22
N SER A 50 -5.44 -2.57 12.19
CA SER A 50 -5.33 -3.66 11.20
C SER A 50 -3.99 -4.41 11.26
N ASP A 51 -3.37 -4.46 12.44
CA ASP A 51 -2.12 -5.20 12.69
C ASP A 51 -0.96 -4.79 11.75
N GLY A 52 -0.90 -3.52 11.38
CA GLY A 52 0.12 -2.93 10.50
C GLY A 52 -0.13 -3.13 9.01
N THR A 53 -1.25 -3.75 8.61
CA THR A 53 -1.53 -4.13 7.22
C THR A 53 -2.60 -3.22 6.62
N GLY A 54 -2.40 -2.79 5.36
CA GLY A 54 -3.38 -1.98 4.65
C GLY A 54 -3.09 -1.81 3.17
N LEU A 55 -4.12 -1.42 2.42
CA LEU A 55 -4.05 -1.08 1.00
C LEU A 55 -4.70 0.29 0.78
N ILE A 56 -3.97 1.21 0.19
CA ILE A 56 -4.54 2.42 -0.40
C ILE A 56 -4.73 2.14 -1.88
N CYS A 57 -5.98 2.24 -2.36
CA CYS A 57 -6.33 2.00 -3.76
C CYS A 57 -7.21 3.16 -4.24
N GLU A 58 -6.65 4.04 -5.06
CA GLU A 58 -7.35 5.22 -5.57
C GLU A 58 -7.29 5.25 -7.10
N SER A 59 -8.46 5.47 -7.70
CA SER A 59 -8.60 5.61 -9.15
C SER A 59 -8.15 6.98 -9.67
N GLU A 60 -8.07 7.98 -8.76
CA GLU A 60 -7.67 9.35 -9.05
C GLU A 60 -6.47 9.72 -8.16
N ALA A 61 -5.27 9.76 -8.75
CA ALA A 61 -4.02 10.00 -8.03
C ALA A 61 -3.95 11.39 -7.36
N ASP A 62 -4.72 12.36 -7.83
CA ASP A 62 -4.80 13.70 -7.25
C ASP A 62 -5.47 13.72 -5.86
N THR A 63 -6.31 12.74 -5.54
CA THR A 63 -6.84 12.56 -4.18
C THR A 63 -5.68 12.49 -3.17
N ILE A 64 -4.65 11.71 -3.48
CA ILE A 64 -3.48 11.55 -2.61
C ILE A 64 -2.57 12.77 -2.69
N SER A 65 -2.34 13.33 -3.89
CA SER A 65 -1.48 14.52 -4.02
C SER A 65 -2.05 15.70 -3.27
N THR A 66 -3.36 15.88 -3.28
CA THR A 66 -4.07 16.90 -2.51
C THR A 66 -3.95 16.65 -1.01
N ALA A 67 -4.12 15.41 -0.57
CA ALA A 67 -3.98 15.04 0.83
C ALA A 67 -2.55 15.26 1.34
N ILE A 68 -1.53 14.87 0.57
CA ILE A 68 -0.11 15.08 0.93
C ILE A 68 0.24 16.58 0.97
N GLY A 69 -0.31 17.38 0.06
CA GLY A 69 -0.07 18.83 -0.02
C GLY A 69 -0.81 19.64 1.05
N SER A 70 -1.77 19.07 1.75
CA SER A 70 -2.50 19.75 2.81
C SER A 70 -1.67 19.93 4.08
N GLU A 71 -2.02 20.92 4.90
CA GLU A 71 -1.32 21.24 6.16
C GLU A 71 -1.25 20.04 7.13
N TYR A 72 -2.23 19.15 7.09
CA TYR A 72 -2.31 17.95 7.92
C TYR A 72 -1.93 16.65 7.20
N GLY A 73 -1.56 16.74 5.93
CA GLY A 73 -1.43 15.59 5.04
C GLY A 73 -0.01 15.07 4.82
N HIS A 74 1.00 15.55 5.55
CA HIS A 74 2.43 15.21 5.34
C HIS A 74 2.76 13.74 5.56
N TRP A 75 2.07 12.83 4.88
CA TRP A 75 2.27 11.40 5.02
C TRP A 75 3.12 10.74 3.92
N SER A 76 3.79 11.55 3.07
CA SER A 76 4.80 11.02 2.14
C SER A 76 5.94 10.32 2.88
N ASP A 77 6.30 10.81 4.09
CA ASP A 77 7.23 10.17 5.00
C ASP A 77 6.71 8.80 5.46
N THR A 78 5.43 8.73 5.82
CA THR A 78 4.75 7.48 6.17
C THR A 78 4.85 6.44 5.05
N MET A 79 4.61 6.84 3.79
CA MET A 79 4.74 5.94 2.63
C MET A 79 6.18 5.45 2.44
N ARG A 80 7.16 6.33 2.61
CA ARG A 80 8.58 5.97 2.48
C ARG A 80 9.01 4.98 3.55
N LYS A 81 8.64 5.21 4.80
CA LYS A 81 8.91 4.29 5.93
C LYS A 81 8.17 2.96 5.76
N ALA A 82 6.90 3.02 5.35
CA ALA A 82 6.11 1.82 5.11
C ALA A 82 6.68 0.94 3.99
N PHE A 83 7.27 1.54 2.95
CA PHE A 83 7.98 0.80 1.91
C PHE A 83 9.13 -0.05 2.46
N ASP A 84 9.85 0.47 3.42
CA ASP A 84 10.99 -0.22 4.07
C ASP A 84 10.53 -1.10 5.27
N HIS A 85 9.22 -1.23 5.50
CA HIS A 85 8.61 -1.92 6.64
C HIS A 85 9.07 -1.36 7.99
N ASP A 86 9.43 -0.08 8.00
CA ASP A 86 9.89 0.61 9.19
C ASP A 86 8.77 0.87 10.18
N ARG A 87 9.20 1.19 11.40
CA ARG A 87 8.32 1.64 12.47
C ARG A 87 7.68 2.98 12.13
N LEU A 88 6.37 3.07 12.31
CA LEU A 88 5.63 4.32 12.31
C LEU A 88 5.17 4.65 13.71
N SER A 89 5.35 5.90 14.12
CA SER A 89 4.89 6.36 15.42
C SER A 89 4.58 7.85 15.39
N TYR A 90 3.66 8.26 16.25
CA TYR A 90 3.51 9.66 16.62
C TYR A 90 3.39 9.83 18.14
N ASN A 91 3.75 11.01 18.62
CA ASN A 91 3.61 11.40 20.00
C ASN A 91 2.92 12.76 20.07
N ARG A 92 1.76 12.81 20.69
CA ARG A 92 1.02 14.05 20.94
C ARG A 92 1.21 14.46 22.40
N ARG A 93 1.90 15.57 22.58
CA ARG A 93 2.21 16.08 23.92
C ARG A 93 0.98 16.54 24.69
N THR A 94 -0.02 17.06 23.99
CA THR A 94 -1.26 17.59 24.59
C THR A 94 -2.06 16.55 25.35
N ASP A 95 -2.13 15.33 24.79
CA ASP A 95 -2.92 14.23 25.36
C ASP A 95 -2.07 13.11 25.94
N HIS A 96 -0.74 13.30 26.01
CA HIS A 96 0.23 12.26 26.35
C HIS A 96 0.02 10.98 25.53
N GLU A 97 -0.46 11.12 24.30
CA GLU A 97 -0.78 10.01 23.43
C GLU A 97 0.43 9.59 22.63
N TYR A 98 0.93 8.38 22.90
CA TYR A 98 1.93 7.71 22.07
C TYR A 98 1.28 6.56 21.31
N ARG A 99 1.48 6.53 20.00
CA ARG A 99 0.99 5.48 19.11
C ARG A 99 2.12 4.96 18.25
N GLU A 100 2.17 3.65 18.05
CA GLU A 100 3.24 2.98 17.33
C GLU A 100 2.75 1.74 16.59
N VAL A 101 3.22 1.59 15.34
CA VAL A 101 3.19 0.34 14.57
C VAL A 101 4.63 -0.09 14.34
N LYS A 102 5.05 -1.22 14.87
CA LYS A 102 6.45 -1.69 14.82
C LYS A 102 6.88 -2.11 13.43
N LYS A 103 6.00 -2.73 12.66
CA LYS A 103 6.22 -3.13 11.26
C LYS A 103 5.00 -2.79 10.44
N THR A 104 5.21 -2.15 9.30
CA THR A 104 4.15 -1.73 8.40
C THR A 104 4.16 -2.52 7.11
N TYR A 105 2.98 -2.92 6.66
CA TYR A 105 2.73 -3.65 5.41
C TYR A 105 1.66 -2.88 4.62
N LEU A 106 2.04 -1.69 4.16
CA LEU A 106 1.17 -0.81 3.39
C LEU A 106 1.45 -0.97 1.91
N SER A 107 0.45 -1.38 1.16
CA SER A 107 0.47 -1.37 -0.30
C SER A 107 -0.27 -0.15 -0.82
N VAL A 108 0.20 0.39 -1.95
CA VAL A 108 -0.41 1.56 -2.58
C VAL A 108 -0.58 1.29 -4.07
N LEU A 109 -1.81 1.38 -4.56
CA LEU A 109 -2.18 1.27 -5.96
C LEU A 109 -2.91 2.54 -6.37
N LEU A 110 -2.35 3.26 -7.33
CA LEU A 110 -2.91 4.50 -7.84
C LEU A 110 -3.07 4.43 -9.35
N SER A 111 -4.14 4.97 -9.85
CA SER A 111 -4.27 5.26 -11.27
C SER A 111 -4.57 6.75 -11.48
N GLY A 112 -4.29 7.25 -12.68
CA GLY A 112 -4.53 8.64 -13.00
C GLY A 112 -3.76 9.07 -14.25
N THR A 113 -3.99 10.30 -14.65
CA THR A 113 -3.27 10.91 -15.77
C THR A 113 -1.86 11.35 -15.33
N PRO A 114 -0.91 11.54 -16.25
CA PRO A 114 0.42 12.07 -15.90
C PRO A 114 0.38 13.41 -15.16
N SER A 115 -0.62 14.24 -15.41
CA SER A 115 -0.82 15.52 -14.72
C SER A 115 -1.25 15.36 -13.26
N GLN A 116 -1.98 14.30 -12.93
CA GLN A 116 -2.37 13.97 -11.56
C GLN A 116 -1.23 13.34 -10.75
N VAL A 117 -0.36 12.57 -11.43
CA VAL A 117 0.78 11.90 -10.77
C VAL A 117 1.94 12.87 -10.50
N LYS A 118 2.16 13.87 -11.40
CA LYS A 118 3.27 14.81 -11.27
C LYS A 118 3.31 15.58 -9.95
N PRO A 119 2.21 16.10 -9.40
CA PRO A 119 2.21 16.78 -8.09
C PRO A 119 2.53 15.85 -6.92
N LEU A 120 2.21 14.56 -7.04
CA LEU A 120 2.53 13.55 -6.03
C LEU A 120 4.04 13.36 -5.87
N ILE A 121 4.79 13.55 -6.95
CA ILE A 121 6.24 13.33 -7.01
C ILE A 121 6.91 14.58 -7.59
N PRO A 122 7.01 15.65 -6.81
CA PRO A 122 7.54 16.94 -7.30
C PRO A 122 9.00 16.85 -7.71
N THR A 123 9.80 16.00 -7.06
CA THR A 123 11.22 15.81 -7.36
C THR A 123 11.63 14.34 -7.19
N ALA A 124 12.62 13.91 -7.96
CA ALA A 124 13.22 12.57 -7.81
C ALA A 124 13.94 12.41 -6.45
N GLU A 125 14.43 13.52 -5.88
CA GLU A 125 15.15 13.59 -4.59
C GLU A 125 14.28 13.23 -3.39
N ASN A 126 12.96 13.44 -3.49
CA ASN A 126 12.01 13.16 -2.40
C ASN A 126 12.07 11.70 -1.92
N GLY A 127 12.63 10.79 -2.72
CA GLY A 127 12.71 9.37 -2.41
C GLY A 127 11.39 8.63 -2.56
N LEU A 128 10.26 9.31 -2.80
CA LEU A 128 8.98 8.67 -3.11
C LEU A 128 9.00 8.09 -4.52
N PHE A 129 9.58 8.83 -5.48
CA PHE A 129 9.75 8.38 -6.87
C PHE A 129 10.39 7.00 -6.97
N SER A 130 11.52 6.81 -6.30
CA SER A 130 12.30 5.59 -6.36
C SER A 130 11.61 4.37 -5.70
N ARG A 131 10.56 4.60 -4.91
CA ARG A 131 9.78 3.56 -4.23
C ARG A 131 8.51 3.16 -4.98
N GLN A 132 8.15 3.89 -6.05
CA GLN A 132 6.99 3.59 -6.88
C GLN A 132 7.41 2.83 -8.14
N VAL A 133 6.55 1.97 -8.63
CA VAL A 133 6.63 1.35 -9.95
C VAL A 133 5.59 2.00 -10.82
N PHE A 134 6.03 2.63 -11.91
CA PHE A 134 5.14 3.31 -12.86
C PHE A 134 4.84 2.39 -14.02
N TYR A 135 3.57 2.20 -14.29
CA TYR A 135 3.09 1.48 -15.46
C TYR A 135 2.34 2.46 -16.36
N TYR A 136 2.87 2.69 -17.55
CA TYR A 136 2.23 3.55 -18.54
C TYR A 136 1.32 2.71 -19.45
N MET A 137 0.04 3.06 -19.46
CA MET A 137 -0.93 2.49 -20.39
C MET A 137 -1.10 3.43 -21.57
N PRO A 138 -0.81 2.98 -22.81
CA PRO A 138 -1.02 3.82 -23.98
C PRO A 138 -2.49 4.16 -24.15
N ALA A 139 -2.76 5.38 -24.65
CA ALA A 139 -4.12 5.82 -24.90
C ALA A 139 -4.78 4.97 -26.00
N ILE A 140 -6.06 4.67 -25.83
CA ILE A 140 -6.86 4.04 -26.88
C ILE A 140 -7.26 5.12 -27.86
N HIS A 141 -6.82 4.98 -29.13
CA HIS A 141 -7.02 5.98 -30.17
C HIS A 141 -8.26 5.75 -31.03
N HIS A 142 -9.16 4.84 -30.64
CA HIS A 142 -10.40 4.60 -31.34
C HIS A 142 -11.60 4.77 -30.40
N TRP A 143 -12.68 5.26 -30.97
CA TRP A 143 -13.95 5.36 -30.25
C TRP A 143 -14.51 3.97 -29.96
N GLN A 144 -14.88 3.72 -28.71
CA GLN A 144 -15.59 2.50 -28.32
C GLN A 144 -17.07 2.82 -28.21
N ASN A 145 -17.90 2.01 -28.89
CA ASN A 145 -19.35 2.14 -28.80
C ASN A 145 -19.81 1.79 -27.37
N GLN A 146 -20.37 2.76 -26.69
CA GLN A 146 -20.83 2.59 -25.30
C GLN A 146 -22.14 1.80 -25.21
N PHE A 147 -22.88 1.69 -26.32
CA PHE A 147 -24.16 0.99 -26.37
C PHE A 147 -24.02 -0.52 -26.56
N ASP A 148 -22.85 -1.00 -26.96
CA ASP A 148 -22.53 -2.42 -27.14
C ASP A 148 -21.98 -3.08 -25.88
N ARG A 149 -21.88 -2.34 -24.78
CA ARG A 149 -21.36 -2.87 -23.50
C ARG A 149 -22.40 -3.78 -22.84
N ASN A 150 -22.00 -5.01 -22.62
CA ASN A 150 -22.73 -5.96 -21.79
C ASN A 150 -22.13 -5.89 -20.37
N ASP A 151 -22.63 -4.97 -19.55
CA ASP A 151 -22.08 -4.71 -18.19
C ASP A 151 -22.26 -5.92 -17.23
N SER A 152 -23.17 -6.85 -17.56
CA SER A 152 -23.43 -8.05 -16.77
C SER A 152 -22.24 -9.00 -16.69
N ASP A 153 -21.42 -9.09 -17.75
CA ASP A 153 -20.28 -10.01 -17.80
C ASP A 153 -19.08 -9.55 -16.96
N LEU A 154 -18.96 -8.24 -16.72
CA LEU A 154 -17.81 -7.67 -15.99
C LEU A 154 -17.90 -7.96 -14.49
N GLU A 155 -19.08 -7.79 -13.91
CA GLU A 155 -19.29 -8.05 -12.48
C GLU A 155 -19.09 -9.53 -12.14
N ASP A 156 -19.61 -10.43 -12.98
CA ASP A 156 -19.45 -11.87 -12.79
C ASP A 156 -17.99 -12.31 -13.00
N THR A 157 -17.28 -11.69 -13.96
CA THR A 157 -15.85 -11.89 -14.15
C THR A 157 -15.05 -11.48 -12.91
N PHE A 158 -15.32 -10.31 -12.35
CA PHE A 158 -14.63 -9.86 -11.12
C PHE A 158 -14.99 -10.71 -9.91
N LYS A 159 -16.23 -11.18 -9.79
CA LYS A 159 -16.60 -12.13 -8.72
C LYS A 159 -15.84 -13.45 -8.85
N ALA A 160 -15.74 -14.00 -10.05
CA ALA A 160 -15.02 -15.24 -10.31
C ALA A 160 -13.52 -15.09 -9.96
N LEU A 161 -12.88 -14.01 -10.43
CA LEU A 161 -11.48 -13.68 -10.09
C LEU A 161 -11.29 -13.49 -8.58
N GLY A 162 -12.22 -12.84 -7.90
CA GLY A 162 -12.19 -12.65 -6.45
C GLY A 162 -12.30 -13.97 -5.68
N MET A 163 -13.11 -14.91 -6.16
CA MET A 163 -13.21 -16.26 -5.56
C MET A 163 -11.91 -17.04 -5.76
N GLU A 164 -11.35 -17.03 -6.96
CA GLU A 164 -10.08 -17.67 -7.27
C GLU A 164 -8.95 -17.09 -6.40
N TRP A 165 -8.88 -15.78 -6.27
CA TRP A 165 -7.91 -15.11 -5.42
C TRP A 165 -8.06 -15.46 -3.95
N LYS A 166 -9.30 -15.54 -3.44
CA LYS A 166 -9.59 -15.95 -2.08
C LYS A 166 -9.06 -17.35 -1.76
N ASP A 167 -9.19 -18.29 -2.70
CA ASP A 167 -8.71 -19.66 -2.50
C ASP A 167 -7.17 -19.73 -2.56
N LYS A 168 -6.54 -18.96 -3.44
CA LYS A 168 -5.07 -18.79 -3.45
C LYS A 168 -4.56 -18.22 -2.12
N LEU A 169 -5.20 -17.17 -1.60
CA LEU A 169 -4.83 -16.59 -0.30
C LEU A 169 -4.98 -17.59 0.85
N LYS A 170 -6.04 -18.40 0.89
CA LYS A 170 -6.17 -19.45 1.90
C LYS A 170 -5.00 -20.43 1.84
N THR A 171 -4.62 -20.87 0.65
CA THR A 171 -3.49 -21.78 0.45
C THR A 171 -2.19 -21.17 0.93
N ILE A 172 -1.93 -19.89 0.64
CA ILE A 172 -0.76 -19.17 1.11
C ILE A 172 -0.74 -19.11 2.65
N VAL A 173 -1.86 -18.72 3.27
CA VAL A 173 -1.97 -18.60 4.73
C VAL A 173 -1.80 -19.96 5.42
N MET A 174 -2.35 -21.04 4.86
CA MET A 174 -2.24 -22.39 5.42
C MET A 174 -0.83 -22.96 5.33
N ASN A 175 -0.08 -22.63 4.27
CA ASN A 175 1.28 -23.13 4.06
C ASN A 175 2.37 -22.30 4.78
N GLY A 176 2.00 -21.17 5.37
CA GLY A 176 2.91 -20.33 6.15
C GLY A 176 3.83 -19.45 5.30
N ILE A 177 5.06 -19.25 5.80
CA ILE A 177 6.03 -18.34 5.15
C ILE A 177 6.76 -19.11 4.05
N PHE A 178 6.75 -18.56 2.85
CA PHE A 178 7.54 -19.03 1.72
C PHE A 178 8.82 -18.18 1.60
N THR A 179 9.90 -18.82 1.21
CA THR A 179 11.15 -18.14 0.92
C THR A 179 11.51 -18.37 -0.54
N LEU A 180 11.68 -17.28 -1.27
CA LEU A 180 12.16 -17.34 -2.65
C LEU A 180 13.68 -17.59 -2.66
N HIS A 181 14.11 -18.66 -3.31
CA HIS A 181 15.52 -18.97 -3.51
C HIS A 181 15.89 -18.82 -4.98
N LEU A 182 16.84 -17.95 -5.25
CA LEU A 182 17.46 -17.84 -6.57
C LEU A 182 18.67 -18.79 -6.65
N THR A 183 18.87 -19.41 -7.80
CA THR A 183 20.10 -20.14 -8.10
C THR A 183 21.28 -19.17 -8.18
N ASP A 184 22.52 -19.67 -8.03
CA ASP A 184 23.69 -18.80 -8.06
C ASP A 184 23.84 -18.12 -9.42
N GLY A 185 23.56 -18.81 -10.52
CA GLY A 185 23.53 -18.20 -11.85
C GLY A 185 22.49 -17.06 -11.99
N GLN A 186 21.32 -17.20 -11.39
CA GLN A 186 20.30 -16.13 -11.37
C GLN A 186 20.75 -14.94 -10.51
N LYS A 187 21.39 -15.19 -9.36
CA LYS A 187 21.99 -14.14 -8.53
C LYS A 187 23.08 -13.37 -9.27
N ASP A 188 23.97 -14.10 -9.98
CA ASP A 188 25.05 -13.50 -10.75
C ASP A 188 24.52 -12.64 -11.90
N GLU A 189 23.50 -13.10 -12.61
CA GLU A 189 22.86 -12.34 -13.67
C GLU A 189 22.17 -11.08 -13.15
N PHE A 190 21.44 -11.20 -12.06
CA PHE A 190 20.78 -10.08 -11.37
C PHE A 190 21.82 -9.04 -10.94
N ASN A 191 22.88 -9.46 -10.26
CA ASN A 191 23.93 -8.56 -9.79
C ASN A 191 24.66 -7.89 -10.97
N ARG A 192 24.95 -8.62 -12.04
CA ARG A 192 25.59 -8.08 -13.25
C ARG A 192 24.71 -7.01 -13.92
N LEU A 193 23.40 -7.25 -14.01
CA LEU A 193 22.45 -6.29 -14.58
C LEU A 193 22.41 -5.01 -13.74
N PHE A 194 22.15 -5.16 -12.45
CA PHE A 194 21.97 -4.01 -11.56
C PHE A 194 23.26 -3.23 -11.32
N SER A 195 24.41 -3.87 -11.27
CA SER A 195 25.71 -3.19 -11.19
C SER A 195 25.94 -2.29 -12.42
N ARG A 196 25.62 -2.76 -13.62
CA ARG A 196 25.72 -1.93 -14.83
C ARG A 196 24.75 -0.77 -14.83
N LEU A 197 23.49 -1.01 -14.44
CA LEU A 197 22.48 0.04 -14.36
C LEU A 197 22.84 1.09 -13.31
N PHE A 198 23.35 0.66 -12.16
CA PHE A 198 23.75 1.54 -11.06
C PHE A 198 24.86 2.51 -11.50
N VAL A 199 25.93 1.99 -12.07
CA VAL A 199 27.06 2.81 -12.56
C VAL A 199 26.60 3.73 -13.69
N ARG A 200 25.89 3.19 -14.69
CA ARG A 200 25.44 3.98 -15.84
C ARG A 200 24.50 5.12 -15.42
N SER A 201 23.58 4.84 -14.52
CA SER A 201 22.63 5.84 -14.02
C SER A 201 23.33 6.94 -13.22
N GLY A 202 24.31 6.55 -12.37
CA GLY A 202 25.09 7.52 -11.61
C GLY A 202 25.92 8.45 -12.47
N LEU A 203 26.55 7.92 -13.52
CA LEU A 203 27.34 8.71 -14.47
C LEU A 203 26.49 9.64 -15.33
N ALA A 204 25.29 9.20 -15.73
CA ALA A 204 24.43 9.99 -16.63
C ALA A 204 23.56 11.02 -15.90
N ASN A 205 23.10 10.72 -14.68
CA ASN A 205 22.03 11.49 -14.02
C ASN A 205 22.33 11.81 -12.54
N GLY A 206 23.55 11.52 -12.08
CA GLY A 206 23.96 11.78 -10.68
C GLY A 206 23.61 10.68 -9.68
N ASN A 207 24.15 10.83 -8.47
CA ASN A 207 24.06 9.81 -7.41
C ASN A 207 22.61 9.47 -6.97
N GLU A 208 21.68 10.38 -7.17
CA GLU A 208 20.26 10.18 -6.83
C GLU A 208 19.62 9.08 -7.67
N MET A 209 19.99 9.02 -8.96
CA MET A 209 19.50 7.97 -9.84
C MET A 209 20.12 6.62 -9.51
N SER A 210 21.33 6.57 -8.99
CA SER A 210 21.92 5.33 -8.46
C SER A 210 21.10 4.76 -7.30
N SER A 211 20.66 5.62 -6.38
CA SER A 211 19.78 5.21 -5.27
C SER A 211 18.42 4.70 -5.75
N SER A 212 17.91 5.28 -6.84
CA SER A 212 16.67 4.84 -7.49
C SER A 212 16.83 3.45 -8.13
N VAL A 213 17.97 3.17 -8.73
CA VAL A 213 18.30 1.83 -9.30
C VAL A 213 18.37 0.78 -8.18
N ALA A 214 18.97 1.10 -7.03
CA ALA A 214 19.00 0.19 -5.89
C ALA A 214 17.59 -0.18 -5.40
N ARG A 215 16.68 0.79 -5.31
CA ARG A 215 15.29 0.53 -4.92
C ARG A 215 14.49 -0.19 -6.01
N LEU A 216 14.78 0.05 -7.28
CA LEU A 216 14.21 -0.73 -8.38
C LEU A 216 14.57 -2.21 -8.25
N ALA A 217 15.81 -2.54 -7.85
CA ALA A 217 16.20 -3.90 -7.57
C ALA A 217 15.33 -4.55 -6.48
N ILE A 218 15.07 -3.83 -5.39
CA ILE A 218 14.17 -4.30 -4.32
C ILE A 218 12.76 -4.52 -4.86
N ASN A 219 12.22 -3.60 -5.65
CA ASN A 219 10.90 -3.74 -6.26
C ASN A 219 10.81 -4.97 -7.16
N ILE A 220 11.85 -5.24 -7.96
CA ILE A 220 11.90 -6.44 -8.81
C ILE A 220 11.95 -7.71 -7.97
N CYS A 221 12.70 -7.75 -6.86
CA CYS A 221 12.67 -8.88 -5.94
C CYS A 221 11.24 -9.11 -5.38
N ARG A 222 10.54 -8.06 -4.96
CA ARG A 222 9.15 -8.15 -4.48
C ARG A 222 8.17 -8.64 -5.56
N ILE A 223 8.36 -8.21 -6.81
CA ILE A 223 7.56 -8.71 -7.94
C ILE A 223 7.87 -10.19 -8.19
N MET A 224 9.13 -10.60 -8.16
CA MET A 224 9.50 -12.03 -8.29
C MET A 224 8.88 -12.88 -7.19
N GLU A 225 8.88 -12.41 -5.94
CA GLU A 225 8.20 -13.07 -4.83
C GLU A 225 6.70 -13.20 -5.10
N ALA A 226 6.03 -12.11 -5.45
CA ALA A 226 4.60 -12.11 -5.73
C ALA A 226 4.22 -13.03 -6.89
N VAL A 227 5.00 -13.03 -7.98
CA VAL A 227 4.80 -13.91 -9.13
C VAL A 227 5.03 -15.37 -8.73
N SER A 228 6.06 -15.66 -7.93
CA SER A 228 6.34 -17.02 -7.45
C SER A 228 5.18 -17.57 -6.60
N TYR A 229 4.60 -16.77 -5.72
CA TYR A 229 3.41 -17.17 -4.95
C TYR A 229 2.21 -17.49 -5.84
N THR A 230 1.97 -16.70 -6.87
CA THR A 230 0.86 -16.95 -7.79
C THR A 230 1.08 -18.20 -8.64
N HIS A 231 2.32 -18.53 -8.99
CA HIS A 231 2.67 -19.73 -9.73
C HIS A 231 2.70 -21.01 -8.87
N LEU A 232 3.08 -20.92 -7.60
CA LEU A 232 3.05 -22.08 -6.67
C LEU A 232 1.62 -22.57 -6.40
N THR A 233 0.62 -21.72 -6.58
CA THR A 233 -0.79 -22.07 -6.43
C THR A 233 -1.45 -22.58 -7.72
N LEU A 234 -0.75 -22.53 -8.85
CA LEU A 234 -1.19 -23.13 -10.11
C LEU A 234 -0.63 -24.55 -10.22
N PRO A 235 -1.44 -25.55 -10.62
CA PRO A 235 -0.92 -26.89 -10.87
C PRO A 235 0.05 -26.84 -12.07
N THR A 236 1.32 -26.99 -11.77
CA THR A 236 2.38 -27.35 -12.68
C THR A 236 2.65 -26.43 -13.89
N ILE A 237 3.52 -25.45 -13.72
CA ILE A 237 4.47 -25.17 -14.80
C ILE A 237 5.87 -25.48 -14.23
N ARG A 238 6.41 -26.64 -14.61
CA ARG A 238 7.85 -26.89 -14.51
C ARG A 238 8.53 -25.99 -15.54
N LEU A 239 9.32 -25.05 -15.07
CA LEU A 239 10.39 -24.44 -15.85
C LEU A 239 11.64 -25.29 -15.66
#